data_378a03e641d884c5eec38d85e29995a5
#
_entry.id   378a03e641d884c5eec38d85e29995a5
#
_cell.length_a   1.000
_cell.length_b   1.000
_cell.length_c   1.000
_cell.angle_alpha   90.00
_cell.angle_beta   90.00
_cell.angle_gamma   90.00
#
_symmetry.space_group_name_H-M   'P 1'
#
loop_
_entity.id
_entity.type
_entity.pdbx_description
1 polymer ?
#
loop_
_entity_poly.entity_id
_entity_poly.type
_entity_poly.pdbx_seq_one_letter_code
_entity_poly.pdbx_strand_id
1 'polypeptide(L)'
;MKRKLLLFLLSICFFLPDFAATGQYNFIRVDGGSGLSNSHVKSIIQDSYGFIWLGTRNGLNRYDGVSMKLYNCYDETLQHGNQVISALFEDNHRQLWVGTDDGVYIQELATGKFSFFDARTESGEQIRYNWIEDILADHSGNIWVNAPNQGVFRYQVETGKLFRYIPCPSKDKSKEFPQSICVDKEGTVWVGTYGAGIYRYS
;
A
#
# COMPACT_ATOMS: atom_id res chain seq x y z
N MET A 1 -61.90 -29.58 8.59
CA MET A 1 -61.52 -28.37 7.86
C MET A 1 -60.21 -27.75 8.31
N LYS A 2 -59.93 -27.57 9.62
CA LYS A 2 -58.70 -26.90 10.13
C LYS A 2 -57.37 -27.60 9.72
N ARG A 3 -57.34 -28.93 9.63
CA ARG A 3 -56.13 -29.71 9.27
C ARG A 3 -55.72 -29.59 7.78
N LYS A 4 -56.68 -29.45 6.88
CA LYS A 4 -56.44 -29.25 5.43
C LYS A 4 -55.94 -27.82 5.11
N LEU A 5 -56.41 -26.83 5.88
CA LEU A 5 -55.98 -25.46 5.75
C LEU A 5 -54.51 -25.28 6.23
N LEU A 6 -54.10 -25.97 7.29
CA LEU A 6 -52.72 -25.95 7.79
C LEU A 6 -51.75 -26.55 6.81
N LEU A 7 -52.09 -27.66 6.14
CA LEU A 7 -51.25 -28.28 5.07
C LEU A 7 -51.14 -27.41 3.84
N PHE A 8 -52.16 -26.64 3.51
CA PHE A 8 -52.13 -25.72 2.38
C PHE A 8 -51.22 -24.49 2.66
N LEU A 9 -51.24 -23.98 3.91
CA LEU A 9 -50.35 -22.88 4.35
C LEU A 9 -48.87 -23.38 4.43
N LEU A 10 -48.60 -24.62 4.85
CA LEU A 10 -47.23 -25.18 4.80
C LEU A 10 -46.70 -25.37 3.37
N SER A 11 -47.61 -25.71 2.41
CA SER A 11 -47.23 -25.86 1.00
C SER A 11 -46.85 -24.53 0.32
N ILE A 12 -47.43 -23.40 0.75
CA ILE A 12 -47.12 -22.07 0.19
C ILE A 12 -45.75 -21.57 0.63
N CYS A 13 -45.27 -21.96 1.84
CA CYS A 13 -43.93 -21.60 2.31
C CYS A 13 -42.78 -22.25 1.51
N PHE A 14 -43.03 -23.33 0.76
CA PHE A 14 -42.01 -24.00 -0.09
C PHE A 14 -41.87 -23.38 -1.49
N PHE A 15 -42.76 -22.44 -1.87
CA PHE A 15 -42.73 -21.76 -3.16
C PHE A 15 -42.32 -20.28 -3.08
N LEU A 16 -41.73 -19.84 -1.96
CA LEU A 16 -41.08 -18.54 -1.97
C LEU A 16 -39.83 -18.67 -2.85
N PRO A 17 -39.75 -17.96 -3.99
CA PRO A 17 -38.50 -17.95 -4.73
C PRO A 17 -37.44 -17.40 -3.82
N ASP A 18 -36.32 -18.14 -3.71
CA ASP A 18 -35.10 -17.60 -3.14
C ASP A 18 -34.76 -16.32 -3.95
N PHE A 19 -35.10 -15.16 -3.41
CA PHE A 19 -34.54 -13.90 -3.86
C PHE A 19 -33.09 -13.87 -3.40
N ALA A 20 -32.25 -14.74 -4.00
CA ALA A 20 -30.85 -14.49 -4.06
C ALA A 20 -30.71 -13.15 -4.78
N ALA A 21 -30.49 -12.09 -4.01
CA ALA A 21 -30.09 -10.81 -4.55
C ALA A 21 -28.74 -11.06 -5.25
N THR A 22 -28.81 -11.38 -6.54
CA THR A 22 -27.64 -11.37 -7.43
C THR A 22 -27.23 -9.90 -7.51
N GLY A 23 -26.38 -9.48 -6.57
CA GLY A 23 -25.77 -8.17 -6.59
C GLY A 23 -25.08 -8.02 -7.94
N GLN A 24 -25.68 -7.27 -8.84
CA GLN A 24 -25.09 -6.96 -10.13
C GLN A 24 -23.98 -5.96 -9.87
N TYR A 25 -22.73 -6.47 -9.82
CA TYR A 25 -21.56 -5.60 -9.71
C TYR A 25 -21.35 -4.89 -11.04
N ASN A 26 -21.48 -3.58 -11.04
CA ASN A 26 -21.17 -2.74 -12.19
C ASN A 26 -19.73 -2.24 -12.06
N PHE A 27 -18.87 -2.59 -13.05
CA PHE A 27 -17.54 -2.04 -13.16
C PHE A 27 -17.58 -0.76 -13.98
N ILE A 28 -17.17 0.36 -13.37
CA ILE A 28 -17.02 1.65 -14.04
C ILE A 28 -15.53 1.88 -14.24
N ARG A 29 -15.11 2.13 -15.47
CA ARG A 29 -13.72 2.43 -15.78
C ARG A 29 -13.40 3.88 -15.41
N VAL A 30 -12.32 4.05 -14.63
CA VAL A 30 -11.71 5.33 -14.31
C VAL A 30 -10.39 5.43 -15.07
N ASP A 31 -10.25 6.38 -15.97
CA ASP A 31 -9.07 6.54 -16.84
C ASP A 31 -8.68 8.01 -17.02
N GLY A 32 -7.87 8.30 -18.04
CA GLY A 32 -7.43 9.66 -18.37
C GLY A 32 -8.59 10.62 -18.66
N GLY A 33 -9.72 10.15 -19.17
CA GLY A 33 -10.95 10.93 -19.33
C GLY A 33 -11.57 11.36 -18.01
N SER A 34 -11.29 10.61 -16.92
CA SER A 34 -11.67 10.93 -15.55
C SER A 34 -10.61 11.74 -14.80
N GLY A 35 -9.52 12.18 -15.47
CA GLY A 35 -8.44 12.98 -14.89
C GLY A 35 -7.27 12.17 -14.31
N LEU A 36 -7.25 10.84 -14.46
CA LEU A 36 -6.11 10.03 -14.04
C LEU A 36 -4.87 10.37 -14.86
N SER A 37 -3.75 10.68 -14.19
CA SER A 37 -2.52 11.16 -14.81
C SER A 37 -1.81 10.14 -15.70
N ASN A 38 -1.99 8.85 -15.41
CA ASN A 38 -1.43 7.74 -16.18
C ASN A 38 -2.21 6.44 -15.95
N SER A 39 -2.44 5.66 -17.00
CA SER A 39 -3.19 4.39 -16.92
C SER A 39 -2.40 3.26 -16.27
N HIS A 40 -1.09 3.42 -16.01
CA HIS A 40 -0.30 2.45 -15.28
C HIS A 40 -0.37 2.73 -13.78
N VAL A 41 -1.37 2.17 -13.13
CA VAL A 41 -1.58 2.28 -11.68
C VAL A 41 -0.86 1.12 -10.99
N LYS A 42 0.04 1.43 -10.06
CA LYS A 42 0.86 0.46 -9.32
C LYS A 42 0.35 0.22 -7.91
N SER A 43 -0.21 1.24 -7.26
CA SER A 43 -0.69 1.16 -5.89
C SER A 43 -2.00 1.92 -5.73
N ILE A 44 -2.88 1.40 -4.90
CA ILE A 44 -4.18 2.00 -4.56
C ILE A 44 -4.40 1.81 -3.07
N ILE A 45 -4.73 2.89 -2.36
CA ILE A 45 -5.19 2.84 -0.96
C ILE A 45 -6.34 3.82 -0.75
N GLN A 46 -7.12 3.59 0.29
CA GLN A 46 -8.06 4.57 0.83
C GLN A 46 -7.47 5.16 2.11
N ASP A 47 -7.41 6.51 2.20
CA ASP A 47 -6.94 7.18 3.40
C ASP A 47 -8.03 7.26 4.48
N SER A 48 -7.63 7.67 5.69
CA SER A 48 -8.51 7.82 6.84
C SER A 48 -9.58 8.89 6.68
N TYR A 49 -9.48 9.78 5.70
CA TYR A 49 -10.49 10.76 5.31
C TYR A 49 -11.47 10.22 4.27
N GLY A 50 -11.24 9.02 3.72
CA GLY A 50 -12.08 8.37 2.72
C GLY A 50 -11.69 8.64 1.27
N PHE A 51 -10.61 9.40 1.01
CA PHE A 51 -10.09 9.61 -0.35
C PHE A 51 -9.36 8.37 -0.86
N ILE A 52 -9.48 8.10 -2.16
CA ILE A 52 -8.71 7.03 -2.83
C ILE A 52 -7.43 7.65 -3.42
N TRP A 53 -6.30 7.11 -3.03
CA TRP A 53 -5.00 7.47 -3.57
C TRP A 53 -4.53 6.44 -4.57
N LEU A 54 -4.02 6.90 -5.71
CA LEU A 54 -3.56 6.06 -6.81
C LEU A 54 -2.13 6.47 -7.18
N GLY A 55 -1.20 5.56 -6.97
CA GLY A 55 0.19 5.70 -7.40
C GLY A 55 0.33 5.29 -8.86
N THR A 56 0.82 6.20 -9.70
CA THR A 56 1.01 5.96 -11.13
C THR A 56 2.45 6.22 -11.57
N ARG A 57 2.77 5.90 -12.82
CA ARG A 57 4.06 6.27 -13.41
C ARG A 57 4.21 7.77 -13.68
N ASN A 58 3.14 8.56 -13.52
CA ASN A 58 3.16 10.00 -13.78
C ASN A 58 2.45 10.77 -12.68
N GLY A 59 2.85 10.54 -11.45
CA GLY A 59 2.37 11.25 -10.27
C GLY A 59 1.42 10.47 -9.38
N LEU A 60 1.14 11.08 -8.25
CA LEU A 60 0.23 10.63 -7.23
C LEU A 60 -1.13 11.28 -7.45
N ASN A 61 -2.18 10.47 -7.60
CA ASN A 61 -3.53 10.97 -7.83
C ASN A 61 -4.39 10.74 -6.58
N ARG A 62 -5.26 11.67 -6.25
CA ARG A 62 -6.27 11.54 -5.21
C ARG A 62 -7.66 11.70 -5.82
N TYR A 63 -8.52 10.72 -5.58
CA TYR A 63 -9.90 10.69 -6.02
C TYR A 63 -10.85 10.89 -4.84
N ASP A 64 -11.79 11.82 -4.95
CA ASP A 64 -12.78 12.18 -3.93
C ASP A 64 -14.18 11.58 -4.17
N GLY A 65 -14.31 10.68 -5.16
CA GLY A 65 -15.56 10.11 -5.60
C GLY A 65 -16.16 10.84 -6.82
N VAL A 66 -15.69 12.05 -7.14
CA VAL A 66 -16.19 12.88 -8.24
C VAL A 66 -15.05 13.35 -9.14
N SER A 67 -13.97 13.86 -8.56
CA SER A 67 -12.85 14.47 -9.27
C SER A 67 -11.51 13.85 -8.91
N MET A 68 -10.57 13.95 -9.84
CA MET A 68 -9.20 13.50 -9.66
C MET A 68 -8.27 14.69 -9.49
N LYS A 69 -7.46 14.70 -8.42
CA LYS A 69 -6.43 15.70 -8.19
C LYS A 69 -5.05 15.07 -8.30
N LEU A 70 -4.19 15.64 -9.15
CA LEU A 70 -2.80 15.25 -9.30
C LEU A 70 -1.92 15.96 -8.27
N TYR A 71 -1.02 15.19 -7.65
CA TYR A 71 0.02 15.68 -6.75
C TYR A 71 1.39 15.29 -7.29
N ASN A 72 2.33 16.23 -7.19
CA ASN A 72 3.75 15.98 -7.43
C ASN A 72 4.43 15.75 -6.08
N CYS A 73 5.10 14.61 -5.92
CA CYS A 73 5.92 14.35 -4.76
C CYS A 73 7.18 15.22 -4.87
N TYR A 74 7.21 16.34 -4.16
CA TYR A 74 8.29 17.31 -4.22
C TYR A 74 8.61 17.85 -2.82
N ASP A 75 9.88 17.76 -2.43
CA ASP A 75 10.40 18.37 -1.23
C ASP A 75 10.99 19.74 -1.57
N GLU A 76 10.36 20.81 -1.08
CA GLU A 76 10.78 22.18 -1.35
C GLU A 76 12.14 22.53 -0.74
N THR A 77 12.49 21.89 0.39
CA THR A 77 13.75 22.14 1.10
C THR A 77 14.93 21.54 0.35
N LEU A 78 14.76 20.31 -0.12
CA LEU A 78 15.80 19.60 -0.86
C LEU A 78 15.80 19.90 -2.35
N GLN A 79 14.79 20.64 -2.85
CA GLN A 79 14.57 20.91 -4.28
C GLN A 79 14.57 19.61 -5.11
N HIS A 80 13.94 18.57 -4.55
CA HIS A 80 13.93 17.22 -5.10
C HIS A 80 12.52 16.67 -5.19
N GLY A 81 12.21 15.96 -6.27
CA GLY A 81 10.90 15.37 -6.47
C GLY A 81 10.92 14.17 -7.39
N ASN A 82 9.86 13.36 -7.30
CA ASN A 82 9.66 12.19 -8.13
C ASN A 82 8.20 12.02 -8.51
N GLN A 83 7.95 11.46 -9.69
CA GLN A 83 6.60 11.24 -10.23
C GLN A 83 6.28 9.76 -10.45
N VAL A 84 7.25 8.87 -10.38
CA VAL A 84 7.03 7.42 -10.55
C VAL A 84 6.67 6.82 -9.19
N ILE A 85 5.38 6.66 -8.95
CA ILE A 85 4.87 6.16 -7.68
C ILE A 85 4.65 4.65 -7.77
N SER A 86 5.21 3.91 -6.82
CA SER A 86 5.18 2.44 -6.79
C SER A 86 4.45 1.84 -5.60
N ALA A 87 4.55 2.45 -4.42
CA ALA A 87 3.94 1.96 -3.19
C ALA A 87 3.27 3.09 -2.43
N LEU A 88 2.18 2.81 -1.73
CA LEU A 88 1.45 3.76 -0.90
C LEU A 88 1.06 3.09 0.41
N PHE A 89 1.22 3.81 1.52
CA PHE A 89 0.80 3.38 2.83
C PHE A 89 0.44 4.59 3.70
N GLU A 90 -0.66 4.56 4.45
CA GLU A 90 -0.99 5.56 5.47
C GLU A 90 -0.66 5.01 6.85
N ASP A 91 0.10 5.77 7.64
CA ASP A 91 0.43 5.40 9.02
C ASP A 91 -0.60 5.91 10.04
N ASN A 92 -0.42 5.51 11.30
CA ASN A 92 -1.30 5.90 12.41
C ASN A 92 -1.23 7.40 12.76
N HIS A 93 -0.26 8.14 12.21
CA HIS A 93 -0.10 9.59 12.37
C HIS A 93 -0.73 10.38 11.23
N ARG A 94 -1.47 9.70 10.32
CA ARG A 94 -2.07 10.29 9.11
C ARG A 94 -1.02 10.88 8.17
N GLN A 95 0.10 10.20 8.07
CA GLN A 95 1.13 10.48 7.09
C GLN A 95 1.01 9.46 5.96
N LEU A 96 0.96 9.95 4.73
CA LEU A 96 0.97 9.11 3.54
C LEU A 96 2.43 8.88 3.13
N TRP A 97 2.87 7.65 3.27
CA TRP A 97 4.17 7.17 2.81
C TRP A 97 4.06 6.82 1.33
N VAL A 98 4.89 7.44 0.53
CA VAL A 98 4.86 7.35 -0.94
C VAL A 98 6.18 6.79 -1.43
N GLY A 99 6.19 5.52 -1.80
CA GLY A 99 7.34 4.85 -2.42
C GLY A 99 7.46 5.23 -3.90
N THR A 100 8.67 5.54 -4.31
CA THR A 100 8.99 5.93 -5.69
C THR A 100 10.14 5.08 -6.24
N ASP A 101 10.62 5.38 -7.45
CA ASP A 101 11.83 4.76 -8.01
C ASP A 101 13.14 5.41 -7.50
N ASP A 102 13.05 6.42 -6.63
CA ASP A 102 14.21 7.08 -6.00
C ASP A 102 14.06 7.26 -4.49
N GLY A 103 13.36 6.36 -3.81
CA GLY A 103 13.17 6.40 -2.37
C GLY A 103 11.75 6.72 -1.93
N VAL A 104 11.62 7.27 -0.73
CA VAL A 104 10.32 7.47 -0.08
C VAL A 104 10.07 8.94 0.19
N TYR A 105 8.85 9.40 -0.11
CA TYR A 105 8.31 10.69 0.32
C TYR A 105 7.24 10.48 1.38
N ILE A 106 7.09 11.44 2.27
CA ILE A 106 6.01 11.48 3.25
C ILE A 106 5.16 12.71 2.97
N GLN A 107 3.86 12.51 2.82
CA GLN A 107 2.89 13.60 2.77
C GLN A 107 2.13 13.67 4.09
N GLU A 108 2.15 14.82 4.73
CA GLU A 108 1.25 15.12 5.83
C GLU A 108 -0.15 15.38 5.26
N LEU A 109 -1.10 14.49 5.51
CA LEU A 109 -2.45 14.57 4.91
C LEU A 109 -3.21 15.85 5.34
N ALA A 110 -2.96 16.36 6.54
CA ALA A 110 -3.60 17.57 7.06
C ALA A 110 -3.20 18.84 6.30
N THR A 111 -1.93 18.96 5.91
CA THR A 111 -1.38 20.15 5.25
C THR A 111 -1.16 19.96 3.75
N GLY A 112 -1.08 18.70 3.31
CA GLY A 112 -0.72 18.33 1.94
C GLY A 112 0.77 18.54 1.61
N LYS A 113 1.60 18.87 2.60
CA LYS A 113 3.03 19.11 2.42
C LYS A 113 3.79 17.79 2.25
N PHE A 114 4.71 17.76 1.30
CA PHE A 114 5.63 16.64 1.09
C PHE A 114 6.99 16.93 1.73
N SER A 115 7.61 15.87 2.24
CA SER A 115 9.02 15.83 2.63
C SER A 115 9.65 14.52 2.14
N PHE A 116 10.92 14.58 1.78
CA PHE A 116 11.69 13.37 1.45
C PHE A 116 12.10 12.68 2.75
N PHE A 117 11.96 11.34 2.79
CA PHE A 117 12.38 10.54 3.93
C PHE A 117 13.89 10.31 3.89
N ASP A 118 14.66 11.04 4.70
CA ASP A 118 16.12 11.04 4.70
C ASP A 118 16.75 10.37 5.93
N ALA A 119 15.97 9.62 6.71
CA ALA A 119 16.49 8.87 7.86
C ALA A 119 17.64 7.94 7.45
N ARG A 120 18.64 7.83 8.34
CA ARG A 120 19.83 7.03 8.11
C ARG A 120 19.98 5.94 9.14
N THR A 121 20.57 4.81 8.73
CA THR A 121 21.07 3.79 9.68
C THR A 121 22.28 4.32 10.46
N GLU A 122 22.68 3.62 11.52
CA GLU A 122 23.91 3.96 12.27
C GLU A 122 25.17 3.90 11.37
N SER A 123 25.15 3.09 10.31
CA SER A 123 26.21 3.01 9.28
C SER A 123 26.10 4.07 8.18
N GLY A 124 25.10 4.97 8.25
CA GLY A 124 24.89 6.06 7.30
C GLY A 124 24.11 5.70 6.03
N GLU A 125 23.55 4.50 5.94
CA GLU A 125 22.76 4.06 4.78
C GLU A 125 21.39 4.73 4.77
N GLN A 126 20.87 5.02 3.57
CA GLN A 126 19.57 5.63 3.33
C GLN A 126 18.74 4.80 2.36
N ILE A 127 17.41 4.99 2.40
CA ILE A 127 16.49 4.50 1.37
C ILE A 127 16.49 5.52 0.22
N ARG A 128 17.43 5.40 -0.71
CA ARG A 128 17.61 6.34 -1.80
C ARG A 128 18.17 5.65 -3.05
N TYR A 129 17.91 6.24 -4.22
CA TYR A 129 18.34 5.73 -5.53
C TYR A 129 17.85 4.30 -5.77
N ASN A 130 16.61 4.01 -5.35
CA ASN A 130 16.07 2.68 -5.43
C ASN A 130 14.55 2.68 -5.56
N TRP A 131 14.07 1.78 -6.38
CA TRP A 131 12.66 1.42 -6.48
C TRP A 131 12.13 0.88 -5.15
N ILE A 132 11.01 1.42 -4.71
CA ILE A 132 10.30 0.91 -3.53
C ILE A 132 9.19 -0.02 -3.99
N GLU A 133 9.25 -1.28 -3.58
CA GLU A 133 8.25 -2.28 -3.99
C GLU A 133 7.04 -2.26 -3.06
N ASP A 134 7.25 -2.09 -1.75
CA ASP A 134 6.19 -2.16 -0.76
C ASP A 134 6.50 -1.36 0.50
N ILE A 135 5.46 -0.85 1.16
CA ILE A 135 5.53 -0.14 2.45
C ILE A 135 4.38 -0.62 3.32
N LEU A 136 4.67 -0.99 4.57
CA LEU A 136 3.65 -1.40 5.55
C LEU A 136 4.09 -1.08 6.98
N ALA A 137 3.18 -1.19 7.95
CA ALA A 137 3.50 -1.11 9.37
C ALA A 137 3.35 -2.46 10.05
N ASP A 138 4.21 -2.72 11.05
CA ASP A 138 4.00 -3.83 11.99
C ASP A 138 3.04 -3.43 13.12
N HIS A 139 2.68 -4.38 13.98
CA HIS A 139 1.75 -4.14 15.10
C HIS A 139 2.28 -3.18 16.16
N SER A 140 3.58 -2.92 16.17
CA SER A 140 4.23 -1.92 17.03
C SER A 140 4.28 -0.53 16.40
N GLY A 141 3.74 -0.38 15.19
CA GLY A 141 3.75 0.88 14.45
C GLY A 141 5.07 1.21 13.75
N ASN A 142 6.04 0.30 13.72
CA ASN A 142 7.24 0.51 12.92
C ASN A 142 6.91 0.41 11.44
N ILE A 143 7.51 1.27 10.64
CA ILE A 143 7.33 1.27 9.18
C ILE A 143 8.39 0.39 8.53
N TRP A 144 7.93 -0.54 7.71
CA TRP A 144 8.76 -1.43 6.94
C TRP A 144 8.73 -1.04 5.46
N VAL A 145 9.90 -0.93 4.85
CA VAL A 145 10.05 -0.53 3.45
C VAL A 145 10.83 -1.61 2.72
N ASN A 146 10.22 -2.17 1.68
CA ASN A 146 10.89 -3.09 0.78
C ASN A 146 11.54 -2.32 -0.38
N ALA A 147 12.86 -2.31 -0.41
CA ALA A 147 13.69 -1.72 -1.45
C ALA A 147 14.58 -2.81 -2.07
N PRO A 148 14.12 -3.53 -3.14
CA PRO A 148 14.70 -4.79 -3.59
C PRO A 148 16.21 -4.81 -3.78
N ASN A 149 16.80 -3.74 -4.31
CA ASN A 149 18.24 -3.68 -4.54
C ASN A 149 19.06 -3.34 -3.27
N GLN A 150 18.40 -2.87 -2.20
CA GLN A 150 19.06 -2.51 -0.94
C GLN A 150 18.71 -3.46 0.20
N GLY A 151 17.56 -4.15 0.13
CA GLY A 151 17.03 -4.99 1.18
C GLY A 151 15.73 -4.46 1.78
N VAL A 152 15.46 -4.84 3.02
CA VAL A 152 14.28 -4.38 3.76
C VAL A 152 14.72 -3.45 4.87
N PHE A 153 14.06 -2.31 5.00
CA PHE A 153 14.31 -1.35 6.04
C PHE A 153 13.17 -1.35 7.06
N ARG A 154 13.51 -1.14 8.33
CA ARG A 154 12.55 -0.89 9.41
C ARG A 154 12.85 0.46 10.03
N TYR A 155 11.89 1.35 9.99
CA TYR A 155 11.93 2.62 10.69
C TYR A 155 11.11 2.55 11.98
N GLN A 156 11.75 2.78 13.11
CA GLN A 156 11.10 2.90 14.40
C GLN A 156 10.64 4.34 14.59
N VAL A 157 9.33 4.57 14.43
CA VAL A 157 8.73 5.92 14.49
C VAL A 157 9.00 6.60 15.83
N GLU A 158 8.90 5.88 16.93
CA GLU A 158 9.10 6.43 18.29
C GLU A 158 10.53 6.92 18.54
N THR A 159 11.53 6.27 17.96
CA THR A 159 12.96 6.56 18.22
C THR A 159 13.64 7.29 17.08
N GLY A 160 13.01 7.36 15.91
CA GLY A 160 13.59 7.90 14.69
C GLY A 160 14.71 7.05 14.10
N LYS A 161 14.89 5.81 14.57
CA LYS A 161 15.99 4.93 14.14
C LYS A 161 15.61 4.12 12.90
N LEU A 162 16.51 4.07 11.93
CA LEU A 162 16.40 3.25 10.74
C LEU A 162 17.33 2.04 10.84
N PHE A 163 16.81 0.85 10.57
CA PHE A 163 17.53 -0.41 10.51
C PHE A 163 17.43 -0.98 9.10
N ARG A 164 18.49 -1.63 8.64
CA ARG A 164 18.50 -2.32 7.36
C ARG A 164 18.73 -3.80 7.56
N TYR A 165 17.95 -4.61 6.87
CA TYR A 165 18.05 -6.07 6.83
C TYR A 165 18.31 -6.52 5.40
N ILE A 166 19.29 -7.40 5.23
CA ILE A 166 19.60 -8.05 3.96
C ILE A 166 19.17 -9.50 4.12
N PRO A 167 17.97 -9.90 3.66
CA PRO A 167 17.46 -11.26 3.87
C PRO A 167 18.33 -12.35 3.24
N CYS A 168 19.11 -11.99 2.23
CA CYS A 168 19.91 -12.94 1.46
C CYS A 168 21.38 -12.49 1.39
N PRO A 169 22.25 -12.90 2.32
CA PRO A 169 23.67 -12.56 2.27
C PRO A 169 24.45 -13.41 1.24
N SER A 170 23.84 -13.80 0.12
CA SER A 170 24.47 -14.63 -0.90
C SER A 170 25.57 -13.90 -1.68
N LYS A 171 26.54 -14.67 -2.20
CA LYS A 171 27.57 -14.16 -3.10
C LYS A 171 27.05 -13.80 -4.50
N ASP A 172 25.93 -14.40 -4.91
CA ASP A 172 25.26 -14.10 -6.18
C ASP A 172 24.07 -13.15 -5.96
N LYS A 173 24.37 -11.86 -5.90
CA LYS A 173 23.38 -10.79 -5.70
C LYS A 173 22.36 -10.65 -6.83
N SER A 174 22.51 -11.36 -7.93
CA SER A 174 21.66 -11.19 -9.13
C SER A 174 20.31 -11.89 -9.03
N LYS A 175 20.10 -12.78 -8.05
CA LYS A 175 18.92 -13.65 -7.96
C LYS A 175 18.20 -13.65 -6.61
N GLU A 176 18.70 -12.92 -5.61
CA GLU A 176 18.24 -13.06 -4.24
C GLU A 176 17.92 -11.68 -3.65
N PHE A 177 16.82 -11.08 -4.10
CA PHE A 177 16.37 -9.80 -3.58
C PHE A 177 14.95 -9.92 -2.98
N PRO A 178 14.62 -9.13 -1.95
CA PRO A 178 13.28 -9.11 -1.37
C PRO A 178 12.28 -8.60 -2.39
N GLN A 179 11.17 -9.31 -2.54
CA GLN A 179 10.14 -9.03 -3.55
C GLN A 179 8.81 -8.65 -2.92
N SER A 180 8.49 -9.18 -1.75
CA SER A 180 7.25 -8.88 -1.03
C SER A 180 7.48 -8.93 0.46
N ILE A 181 6.69 -8.16 1.20
CA ILE A 181 6.66 -8.18 2.66
C ILE A 181 5.21 -8.27 3.14
N CYS A 182 4.98 -8.93 4.26
CA CYS A 182 3.71 -8.89 4.95
C CYS A 182 3.89 -9.05 6.46
N VAL A 183 2.87 -8.64 7.22
CA VAL A 183 2.79 -8.86 8.66
C VAL A 183 1.65 -9.84 8.94
N ASP A 184 1.93 -10.90 9.68
CA ASP A 184 0.90 -11.86 10.07
C ASP A 184 0.10 -11.36 11.30
N LYS A 185 -0.89 -12.15 11.71
CA LYS A 185 -1.77 -11.81 12.84
C LYS A 185 -1.06 -11.78 14.19
N GLU A 186 0.07 -12.44 14.30
CA GLU A 186 0.94 -12.49 15.46
C GLU A 186 1.95 -11.31 15.49
N GLY A 187 2.01 -10.51 14.43
CA GLY A 187 2.92 -9.36 14.29
C GLY A 187 4.28 -9.72 13.72
N THR A 188 4.45 -10.96 13.25
CA THR A 188 5.69 -11.40 12.59
C THR A 188 5.77 -10.83 11.19
N VAL A 189 6.93 -10.26 10.83
CA VAL A 189 7.18 -9.77 9.47
C VAL A 189 7.78 -10.88 8.63
N TRP A 190 7.16 -11.14 7.49
CA TRP A 190 7.59 -12.13 6.51
C TRP A 190 8.11 -11.42 5.26
N VAL A 191 9.22 -11.90 4.74
CA VAL A 191 9.86 -11.37 3.54
C VAL A 191 9.96 -12.48 2.51
N GLY A 192 9.23 -12.35 1.41
CA GLY A 192 9.35 -13.20 0.24
C GLY A 192 10.48 -12.71 -0.65
N THR A 193 11.28 -13.62 -1.19
CA THR A 193 12.44 -13.28 -2.03
C THR A 193 12.35 -13.92 -3.40
N TYR A 194 13.00 -13.32 -4.37
CA TYR A 194 13.21 -13.95 -5.67
C TYR A 194 14.39 -14.94 -5.57
N GLY A 195 14.10 -16.23 -5.53
CA GLY A 195 15.08 -17.30 -5.61
C GLY A 195 15.68 -17.83 -4.30
N ALA A 196 15.46 -17.17 -3.13
CA ALA A 196 15.98 -17.62 -1.83
C ALA A 196 14.90 -18.04 -0.82
N GLY A 197 13.64 -18.20 -1.26
CA GLY A 197 12.54 -18.61 -0.40
C GLY A 197 11.98 -17.47 0.44
N ILE A 198 11.65 -17.75 1.72
CA ILE A 198 11.06 -16.78 2.63
C ILE A 198 11.90 -16.60 3.89
N TYR A 199 11.91 -15.39 4.42
CA TYR A 199 12.54 -15.04 5.69
C TYR A 199 11.52 -14.54 6.67
N ARG A 200 11.73 -14.81 7.95
CA ARG A 200 10.90 -14.37 9.05
C ARG A 200 11.71 -13.48 9.99
N TYR A 201 11.15 -12.33 10.35
CA TYR A 201 11.65 -11.47 11.40
C TYR A 201 10.67 -11.50 12.58
N SER A 202 11.17 -11.82 13.77
CA SER A 202 10.39 -11.91 15.02
C SER A 202 11.15 -11.24 16.16
#